data_a6795c999ef1747db7a3fb9d1a2d3232
#
_entry.id   a6795c999ef1747db7a3fb9d1a2d3232
#
_cell.length_a   1.000
_cell.length_b   1.000
_cell.length_c   1.000
_cell.angle_alpha   90.00
_cell.angle_beta   90.00
_cell.angle_gamma   90.00
#
_symmetry.space_group_name_H-M   'P 1'
#
loop_
_entity.id
_entity.type
_entity.pdbx_description
1 polymer ?
#
loop_
_entity_poly.entity_id
_entity_poly.type
_entity_poly.pdbx_seq_one_letter_code
_entity_poly.pdbx_strand_id
1 'polypeptide(L)'
;MNRVSTADPEPEMGRMLWRLAPMIYGPTVLFALGEGAVVPLLPVIAAELGADVPTAALVAAALVVGQLCGNIPAGWAVARVGERVTMAGGGVLALAGVAGLLLAPSLPVLAAAVFLIGFCAAAFGLARHSFMTTRVPLAFRARALSLLGGTFRLGMFVGPFIAAVLLAIFGDEHATVWFFGTCLVATVALVVLGPDPETQVGAPAPRDARLSEDTGEVVTGAIPVPGRVGVFRTMWRHRGVLSRLGLAAASLSAVRSARQVVLPLWGVSIGLDAQTIALVVGVSGAIDFALFYASGQVMDRFGRLWAALPAMVLMGAGFLALSVTHDLDAAAMWFALFAAVLGVGNGLSSGILLTLGADVAPQDDPAPFLGSWRTLTDAGGALSPLLVSAIAAALSLSAATAVVGVIGLAGAVAFVRWVPRFVPRAR
;
A
#
# COMPACT_ATOMS: atom_id res chain seq x y z
N MET A 1 26.81 25.86 37.09
CA MET A 1 27.22 25.25 35.80
C MET A 1 26.79 23.78 35.82
N ASN A 2 25.53 23.52 35.39
CA ASN A 2 25.03 22.17 35.25
C ASN A 2 25.49 21.62 33.88
N ARG A 3 26.34 20.59 33.92
CA ARG A 3 26.69 19.80 32.74
C ARG A 3 25.42 19.03 32.34
N VAL A 4 24.77 19.46 31.25
CA VAL A 4 23.79 18.65 30.55
C VAL A 4 24.56 17.44 30.03
N SER A 5 24.30 16.28 30.59
CA SER A 5 24.83 14.98 30.14
C SER A 5 24.28 14.75 28.73
N THR A 6 25.14 14.92 27.73
CA THR A 6 24.87 14.46 26.34
C THR A 6 25.06 12.96 26.30
N ALA A 7 24.06 12.20 26.84
CA ALA A 7 23.98 10.78 26.55
C ALA A 7 23.71 10.60 25.05
N ASP A 8 24.51 9.76 24.39
CA ASP A 8 24.35 9.43 22.98
C ASP A 8 22.90 8.95 22.73
N PRO A 9 22.15 9.57 21.81
CA PRO A 9 20.73 9.25 21.59
C PRO A 9 20.52 7.85 20.95
N GLU A 10 21.56 7.24 20.39
CA GLU A 10 21.46 5.92 19.70
C GLU A 10 21.05 4.75 20.60
N PRO A 11 21.62 4.56 21.83
CA PRO A 11 21.20 3.44 22.68
C PRO A 11 19.78 3.59 23.25
N GLU A 12 19.26 4.81 23.38
CA GLU A 12 17.88 5.06 23.80
C GLU A 12 16.89 4.72 22.68
N MET A 13 17.23 5.06 21.45
CA MET A 13 16.45 4.73 20.26
C MET A 13 16.32 3.21 20.08
N GLY A 14 17.44 2.48 20.12
CA GLY A 14 17.44 1.03 19.99
C GLY A 14 16.50 0.37 21.03
N ARG A 15 16.61 0.78 22.29
CA ARG A 15 15.73 0.29 23.36
C ARG A 15 14.26 0.61 23.14
N MET A 16 13.94 1.80 22.65
CA MET A 16 12.57 2.20 22.35
C MET A 16 11.98 1.37 21.20
N LEU A 17 12.72 1.20 20.09
CA LEU A 17 12.29 0.41 18.93
C LEU A 17 12.07 -1.07 19.34
N TRP A 18 12.95 -1.65 20.15
CA TRP A 18 12.77 -3.00 20.68
C TRP A 18 11.55 -3.14 21.59
N ARG A 19 11.22 -2.11 22.39
CA ARG A 19 9.98 -2.11 23.19
C ARG A 19 8.72 -2.05 22.34
N LEU A 20 8.76 -1.36 21.21
CA LEU A 20 7.63 -1.26 20.26
C LEU A 20 7.52 -2.50 19.35
N ALA A 21 8.58 -3.31 19.24
CA ALA A 21 8.62 -4.45 18.33
C ALA A 21 7.46 -5.43 18.52
N PRO A 22 7.14 -5.94 19.72
CA PRO A 22 6.06 -6.92 19.88
C PRO A 22 4.67 -6.35 19.63
N MET A 23 4.46 -5.03 19.78
CA MET A 23 3.14 -4.42 19.76
C MET A 23 2.78 -3.74 18.46
N ILE A 24 3.76 -3.28 17.71
CA ILE A 24 3.54 -2.52 16.47
C ILE A 24 4.20 -3.21 15.29
N TYR A 25 5.52 -3.47 15.36
CA TYR A 25 6.25 -4.06 14.25
C TYR A 25 5.92 -5.54 14.05
N GLY A 26 5.77 -6.33 15.13
CA GLY A 26 5.38 -7.73 15.06
C GLY A 26 4.02 -7.93 14.39
N PRO A 27 2.94 -7.32 14.91
CA PRO A 27 1.63 -7.35 14.26
C PRO A 27 1.65 -6.84 12.81
N THR A 28 2.46 -5.82 12.51
CA THR A 28 2.61 -5.29 11.15
C THR A 28 3.20 -6.33 10.19
N VAL A 29 4.29 -6.99 10.59
CA VAL A 29 4.90 -8.05 9.77
C VAL A 29 3.95 -9.21 9.56
N LEU A 30 3.30 -9.70 10.63
CA LEU A 30 2.37 -10.83 10.55
C LEU A 30 1.18 -10.54 9.65
N PHE A 31 0.55 -9.36 9.82
CA PHE A 31 -0.55 -8.95 8.97
C PHE A 31 -0.11 -8.87 7.50
N ALA A 32 1.01 -8.20 7.22
CA ALA A 32 1.52 -8.03 5.87
C ALA A 32 1.99 -9.35 5.24
N LEU A 33 2.54 -10.29 6.02
CA LEU A 33 2.88 -11.64 5.54
C LEU A 33 1.64 -12.39 5.06
N GLY A 34 0.59 -12.40 5.88
CA GLY A 34 -0.67 -13.07 5.54
C GLY A 34 -1.37 -12.42 4.35
N GLU A 35 -1.50 -11.09 4.36
CA GLU A 35 -2.07 -10.33 3.24
C GLU A 35 -1.27 -10.54 1.95
N GLY A 36 0.06 -10.45 2.01
CA GLY A 36 0.95 -10.67 0.88
C GLY A 36 0.89 -12.09 0.32
N ALA A 37 0.61 -13.11 1.15
CA ALA A 37 0.42 -14.48 0.70
C ALA A 37 -0.90 -14.67 -0.05
N VAL A 38 -2.00 -14.07 0.42
CA VAL A 38 -3.35 -14.29 -0.12
C VAL A 38 -3.68 -13.37 -1.30
N VAL A 39 -3.28 -12.10 -1.26
CA VAL A 39 -3.69 -11.10 -2.28
C VAL A 39 -3.36 -11.53 -3.72
N PRO A 40 -2.18 -12.09 -4.04
CA PRO A 40 -1.89 -12.55 -5.40
C PRO A 40 -2.75 -13.74 -5.85
N LEU A 41 -3.34 -14.48 -4.91
CA LEU A 41 -4.15 -15.66 -5.18
C LEU A 41 -5.66 -15.37 -5.25
N LEU A 42 -6.10 -14.16 -4.91
CA LEU A 42 -7.53 -13.80 -4.98
C LEU A 42 -8.16 -14.05 -6.36
N PRO A 43 -7.50 -13.71 -7.49
CA PRO A 43 -8.04 -14.05 -8.80
C PRO A 43 -8.08 -15.56 -9.08
N VAL A 44 -7.13 -16.33 -8.54
CA VAL A 44 -7.10 -17.81 -8.67
C VAL A 44 -8.29 -18.40 -7.92
N ILE A 45 -8.47 -18.03 -6.65
CA ILE A 45 -9.60 -18.46 -5.81
C ILE A 45 -10.95 -18.08 -6.44
N ALA A 46 -11.03 -16.89 -7.06
CA ALA A 46 -12.23 -16.49 -7.78
C ALA A 46 -12.49 -17.36 -9.03
N ALA A 47 -11.43 -17.70 -9.77
CA ALA A 47 -11.53 -18.55 -10.96
C ALA A 47 -12.00 -19.99 -10.62
N GLU A 48 -11.59 -20.55 -9.46
CA GLU A 48 -12.08 -21.84 -8.96
C GLU A 48 -13.60 -21.83 -8.71
N LEU A 49 -14.15 -20.68 -8.30
CA LEU A 49 -15.60 -20.47 -8.17
C LEU A 49 -16.29 -20.12 -9.49
N GLY A 50 -15.59 -20.27 -10.63
CA GLY A 50 -16.13 -20.03 -11.97
C GLY A 50 -16.13 -18.56 -12.40
N ALA A 51 -15.34 -17.68 -11.76
CA ALA A 51 -15.21 -16.30 -12.22
C ALA A 51 -14.48 -16.24 -13.56
N ASP A 52 -15.00 -15.45 -14.49
CA ASP A 52 -14.26 -14.97 -15.63
C ASP A 52 -13.24 -13.89 -15.20
N VAL A 53 -12.33 -13.51 -16.11
CA VAL A 53 -11.27 -12.53 -15.81
C VAL A 53 -11.81 -11.19 -15.30
N PRO A 54 -12.87 -10.59 -15.89
CA PRO A 54 -13.46 -9.36 -15.36
C PRO A 54 -14.02 -9.50 -13.94
N THR A 55 -14.72 -10.60 -13.65
CA THR A 55 -15.28 -10.85 -12.33
C THR A 55 -14.20 -11.11 -11.30
N ALA A 56 -13.14 -11.85 -11.64
CA ALA A 56 -11.97 -12.04 -10.79
C ALA A 56 -11.26 -10.70 -10.49
N ALA A 57 -11.17 -9.80 -11.50
CA ALA A 57 -10.68 -8.44 -11.30
C ALA A 57 -11.55 -7.64 -10.31
N LEU A 58 -12.88 -7.78 -10.41
CA LEU A 58 -13.81 -7.10 -9.50
C LEU A 58 -13.67 -7.64 -8.06
N VAL A 59 -13.53 -8.95 -7.89
CA VAL A 59 -13.27 -9.56 -6.58
C VAL A 59 -11.97 -9.01 -5.98
N ALA A 60 -10.88 -8.97 -6.76
CA ALA A 60 -9.61 -8.39 -6.29
C ALA A 60 -9.73 -6.89 -5.97
N ALA A 61 -10.50 -6.13 -6.77
CA ALA A 61 -10.77 -4.71 -6.52
C ALA A 61 -11.55 -4.46 -5.22
N ALA A 62 -12.35 -5.42 -4.76
CA ALA A 62 -13.11 -5.32 -3.51
C ALA A 62 -12.22 -5.07 -2.30
N LEU A 63 -10.97 -5.55 -2.30
CA LEU A 63 -9.97 -5.26 -1.26
C LEU A 63 -9.72 -3.76 -1.13
N VAL A 64 -9.40 -3.11 -2.24
CA VAL A 64 -9.07 -1.67 -2.27
C VAL A 64 -10.29 -0.81 -1.98
N VAL A 65 -11.46 -1.22 -2.48
CA VAL A 65 -12.75 -0.55 -2.16
C VAL A 65 -13.04 -0.67 -0.67
N GLY A 66 -12.80 -1.86 -0.07
CA GLY A 66 -12.92 -2.08 1.37
C GLY A 66 -11.99 -1.16 2.16
N GLN A 67 -10.71 -1.07 1.76
CA GLN A 67 -9.75 -0.15 2.37
C GLN A 67 -10.23 1.30 2.31
N LEU A 68 -10.70 1.75 1.15
CA LEU A 68 -11.21 3.11 0.98
C LEU A 68 -12.40 3.39 1.91
N CYS A 69 -13.38 2.48 1.95
CA CYS A 69 -14.56 2.60 2.82
C CYS A 69 -14.20 2.51 4.31
N GLY A 70 -13.18 1.72 4.66
CA GLY A 70 -12.74 1.50 6.03
C GLY A 70 -12.08 2.70 6.70
N ASN A 71 -11.51 3.64 5.93
CA ASN A 71 -10.71 4.73 6.48
C ASN A 71 -11.47 5.67 7.41
N ILE A 72 -12.68 6.10 7.03
CA ILE A 72 -13.48 7.01 7.84
C ILE A 72 -13.94 6.33 9.13
N PRO A 73 -14.55 5.11 9.10
CA PRO A 73 -14.86 4.36 10.31
C PRO A 73 -13.64 4.07 11.20
N ALA A 74 -12.50 3.74 10.58
CA ALA A 74 -11.26 3.52 11.32
C ALA A 74 -10.80 4.76 12.08
N GLY A 75 -10.83 5.94 11.46
CA GLY A 75 -10.51 7.21 12.11
C GLY A 75 -11.42 7.51 13.29
N TRP A 76 -12.71 7.25 13.13
CA TRP A 76 -13.68 7.39 14.20
C TRP A 76 -13.43 6.39 15.34
N ALA A 77 -13.15 5.12 15.02
CA ALA A 77 -12.85 4.09 16.01
C ALA A 77 -11.60 4.43 16.81
N VAL A 78 -10.49 4.79 16.14
CA VAL A 78 -9.25 5.21 16.81
C VAL A 78 -9.49 6.40 17.75
N ALA A 79 -10.28 7.37 17.32
CA ALA A 79 -10.59 8.55 18.15
C ALA A 79 -11.46 8.22 19.37
N ARG A 80 -12.33 7.18 19.28
CA ARG A 80 -13.29 6.81 20.34
C ARG A 80 -12.77 5.75 21.29
N VAL A 81 -12.19 4.67 20.76
CA VAL A 81 -11.82 3.49 21.55
C VAL A 81 -10.30 3.28 21.64
N GLY A 82 -9.51 4.14 20.97
CA GLY A 82 -8.05 4.09 20.98
C GLY A 82 -7.46 3.12 19.95
N GLU A 83 -6.15 3.20 19.79
CA GLU A 83 -5.39 2.48 18.77
C GLU A 83 -5.43 0.96 19.00
N ARG A 84 -5.20 0.53 20.24
CA ARG A 84 -5.12 -0.91 20.61
C ARG A 84 -6.42 -1.65 20.36
N VAL A 85 -7.54 -1.08 20.80
CA VAL A 85 -8.87 -1.70 20.64
C VAL A 85 -9.25 -1.73 19.14
N THR A 86 -8.91 -0.67 18.40
CA THR A 86 -9.17 -0.63 16.95
C THR A 86 -8.36 -1.68 16.20
N MET A 87 -7.07 -1.87 16.55
CA MET A 87 -6.22 -2.93 15.94
C MET A 87 -6.75 -4.33 16.27
N ALA A 88 -7.06 -4.59 17.54
CA ALA A 88 -7.60 -5.89 17.97
C ALA A 88 -8.95 -6.18 17.32
N GLY A 89 -9.88 -5.23 17.33
CA GLY A 89 -11.20 -5.36 16.72
C GLY A 89 -11.12 -5.55 15.20
N GLY A 90 -10.24 -4.78 14.53
CA GLY A 90 -9.96 -4.95 13.10
C GLY A 90 -9.40 -6.34 12.79
N GLY A 91 -8.47 -6.85 13.63
CA GLY A 91 -7.91 -8.20 13.48
C GLY A 91 -8.97 -9.29 13.66
N VAL A 92 -9.82 -9.19 14.69
CA VAL A 92 -10.92 -10.15 14.91
C VAL A 92 -11.94 -10.10 13.78
N LEU A 93 -12.29 -8.91 13.30
CA LEU A 93 -13.22 -8.78 12.17
C LEU A 93 -12.59 -9.29 10.86
N ALA A 94 -11.27 -9.13 10.67
CA ALA A 94 -10.56 -9.72 9.53
C ALA A 94 -10.59 -11.25 9.54
N LEU A 95 -10.58 -11.89 10.73
CA LEU A 95 -10.77 -13.34 10.83
C LEU A 95 -12.13 -13.80 10.29
N ALA A 96 -13.19 -13.00 10.48
CA ALA A 96 -14.47 -13.29 9.84
C ALA A 96 -14.37 -13.17 8.29
N GLY A 97 -13.58 -12.23 7.78
CA GLY A 97 -13.26 -12.15 6.35
C GLY A 97 -12.51 -13.38 5.85
N VAL A 98 -11.50 -13.85 6.61
CA VAL A 98 -10.75 -15.08 6.28
C VAL A 98 -11.67 -16.32 6.30
N ALA A 99 -12.54 -16.43 7.30
CA ALA A 99 -13.55 -17.49 7.31
C ALA A 99 -14.49 -17.40 6.09
N GLY A 100 -14.86 -16.18 5.69
CA GLY A 100 -15.60 -15.94 4.46
C GLY A 100 -14.85 -16.38 3.20
N LEU A 101 -13.54 -16.22 3.11
CA LEU A 101 -12.73 -16.75 1.99
C LEU A 101 -12.76 -18.28 1.95
N LEU A 102 -12.60 -18.93 3.12
CA LEU A 102 -12.58 -20.40 3.22
C LEU A 102 -13.94 -21.07 2.91
N LEU A 103 -15.02 -20.37 3.25
CA LEU A 103 -16.38 -20.94 3.21
C LEU A 103 -17.24 -20.34 2.09
N ALA A 104 -16.68 -19.50 1.20
CA ALA A 104 -17.43 -18.80 0.17
C ALA A 104 -18.14 -19.77 -0.79
N PRO A 105 -19.48 -19.88 -0.79
CA PRO A 105 -20.21 -20.73 -1.71
C PRO A 105 -20.43 -20.06 -3.07
N SER A 106 -20.09 -18.78 -3.21
CA SER A 106 -20.37 -17.98 -4.41
C SER A 106 -19.48 -16.75 -4.49
N LEU A 107 -19.31 -16.21 -5.70
CA LEU A 107 -18.51 -15.02 -5.98
C LEU A 107 -18.94 -13.76 -5.20
N PRO A 108 -20.23 -13.44 -5.01
CA PRO A 108 -20.63 -12.30 -4.17
C PRO A 108 -20.19 -12.44 -2.71
N VAL A 109 -20.23 -13.65 -2.14
CA VAL A 109 -19.76 -13.91 -0.77
C VAL A 109 -18.25 -13.77 -0.69
N LEU A 110 -17.52 -14.29 -1.70
CA LEU A 110 -16.08 -14.11 -1.81
C LEU A 110 -15.71 -12.62 -1.88
N ALA A 111 -16.38 -11.84 -2.74
CA ALA A 111 -16.16 -10.41 -2.87
C ALA A 111 -16.44 -9.65 -1.57
N ALA A 112 -17.50 -10.02 -0.84
CA ALA A 112 -17.83 -9.44 0.46
C ALA A 112 -16.76 -9.76 1.52
N ALA A 113 -16.22 -10.97 1.51
CA ALA A 113 -15.13 -11.40 2.39
C ALA A 113 -13.83 -10.60 2.11
N VAL A 114 -13.47 -10.46 0.84
CA VAL A 114 -12.32 -9.66 0.39
C VAL A 114 -12.50 -8.18 0.75
N PHE A 115 -13.70 -7.63 0.53
CA PHE A 115 -14.04 -6.26 0.96
C PHE A 115 -13.86 -6.08 2.47
N LEU A 116 -14.34 -7.04 3.27
CA LEU A 116 -14.23 -6.99 4.73
C LEU A 116 -12.76 -7.02 5.19
N ILE A 117 -11.92 -7.84 4.56
CA ILE A 117 -10.48 -7.87 4.84
C ILE A 117 -9.86 -6.52 4.52
N GLY A 118 -10.16 -5.92 3.37
CA GLY A 118 -9.69 -4.59 3.02
C GLY A 118 -10.14 -3.50 4.01
N PHE A 119 -11.41 -3.53 4.42
CA PHE A 119 -11.95 -2.63 5.43
C PHE A 119 -11.18 -2.72 6.76
N CYS A 120 -10.86 -3.94 7.19
CA CYS A 120 -10.09 -4.19 8.42
C CYS A 120 -8.62 -3.79 8.25
N ALA A 121 -8.02 -3.98 7.07
CA ALA A 121 -6.66 -3.55 6.77
C ALA A 121 -6.51 -2.03 6.94
N ALA A 122 -7.50 -1.24 6.49
CA ALA A 122 -7.52 0.20 6.71
C ALA A 122 -7.57 0.56 8.21
N ALA A 123 -8.40 -0.12 8.99
CA ALA A 123 -8.51 0.12 10.43
C ALA A 123 -7.18 -0.21 11.15
N PHE A 124 -6.57 -1.33 10.80
CA PHE A 124 -5.29 -1.77 11.35
C PHE A 124 -4.15 -0.79 10.97
N GLY A 125 -4.07 -0.42 9.69
CA GLY A 125 -3.07 0.52 9.19
C GLY A 125 -3.18 1.90 9.83
N LEU A 126 -4.39 2.45 9.93
CA LEU A 126 -4.61 3.76 10.52
C LEU A 126 -4.30 3.77 12.02
N ALA A 127 -4.72 2.74 12.78
CA ALA A 127 -4.48 2.67 14.22
C ALA A 127 -2.98 2.66 14.56
N ARG A 128 -2.18 1.82 13.89
CA ARG A 128 -0.72 1.78 14.11
C ARG A 128 -0.02 3.07 13.65
N HIS A 129 -0.50 3.68 12.55
CA HIS A 129 0.04 4.95 12.08
C HIS A 129 -0.27 6.09 13.07
N SER A 130 -1.51 6.15 13.58
CA SER A 130 -1.92 7.08 14.64
C SER A 130 -1.01 6.91 15.88
N PHE A 131 -0.79 5.68 16.33
CA PHE A 131 0.10 5.41 17.46
C PHE A 131 1.51 5.98 17.24
N MET A 132 2.11 5.73 16.06
CA MET A 132 3.45 6.22 15.76
C MET A 132 3.53 7.74 15.73
N THR A 133 2.51 8.41 15.23
CA THR A 133 2.48 9.87 15.14
C THR A 133 2.15 10.57 16.44
N THR A 134 1.39 9.93 17.33
CA THR A 134 0.92 10.54 18.59
C THR A 134 1.80 10.20 19.77
N ARG A 135 2.41 8.99 19.80
CA ARG A 135 3.14 8.47 20.98
C ARG A 135 4.65 8.50 20.83
N VAL A 136 5.18 8.40 19.62
CA VAL A 136 6.64 8.42 19.42
C VAL A 136 7.15 9.86 19.45
N PRO A 137 8.21 10.17 20.26
CA PRO A 137 8.83 11.50 20.31
C PRO A 137 9.29 11.98 18.93
N LEU A 138 9.15 13.27 18.66
CA LEU A 138 9.47 13.88 17.36
C LEU A 138 10.88 13.52 16.85
N ALA A 139 11.87 13.47 17.77
CA ALA A 139 13.25 13.13 17.41
C ALA A 139 13.42 11.72 16.80
N PHE A 140 12.51 10.79 17.11
CA PHE A 140 12.60 9.39 16.69
C PHE A 140 11.49 8.97 15.72
N ARG A 141 10.49 9.85 15.52
CA ARG A 141 9.27 9.55 14.75
C ARG A 141 9.57 9.16 13.30
N ALA A 142 10.44 9.90 12.62
CA ALA A 142 10.81 9.62 11.24
C ALA A 142 11.39 8.21 11.08
N ARG A 143 12.35 7.83 11.95
CA ARG A 143 12.95 6.48 11.92
C ARG A 143 11.95 5.38 12.27
N ALA A 144 11.07 5.63 13.25
CA ALA A 144 10.04 4.67 13.66
C ALA A 144 9.02 4.42 12.53
N LEU A 145 8.57 5.47 11.85
CA LEU A 145 7.68 5.38 10.70
C LEU A 145 8.35 4.70 9.49
N SER A 146 9.61 5.03 9.21
CA SER A 146 10.39 4.37 8.15
C SER A 146 10.54 2.87 8.42
N LEU A 147 10.83 2.48 9.68
CA LEU A 147 10.89 1.08 10.07
C LEU A 147 9.52 0.39 9.95
N LEU A 148 8.43 1.08 10.30
CA LEU A 148 7.07 0.57 10.13
C LEU A 148 6.77 0.26 8.66
N GLY A 149 7.10 1.18 7.76
CA GLY A 149 6.95 0.96 6.33
C GLY A 149 7.83 -0.16 5.79
N GLY A 150 9.08 -0.23 6.26
CA GLY A 150 9.99 -1.32 5.91
C GLY A 150 9.49 -2.69 6.35
N THR A 151 8.95 -2.80 7.57
CA THR A 151 8.39 -4.07 8.09
C THR A 151 7.13 -4.50 7.33
N PHE A 152 6.26 -3.57 6.96
CA PHE A 152 5.10 -3.87 6.12
C PHE A 152 5.53 -4.37 4.73
N ARG A 153 6.45 -3.66 4.07
CA ARG A 153 6.97 -4.06 2.76
C ARG A 153 7.68 -5.40 2.80
N LEU A 154 8.42 -5.68 3.88
CA LEU A 154 9.05 -6.99 4.08
C LEU A 154 8.01 -8.11 4.11
N GLY A 155 6.92 -7.92 4.85
CA GLY A 155 5.80 -8.88 4.88
C GLY A 155 5.17 -9.09 3.52
N MET A 156 4.84 -8.01 2.82
CA MET A 156 4.26 -8.05 1.47
C MET A 156 5.19 -8.70 0.43
N PHE A 157 6.48 -8.56 0.58
CA PHE A 157 7.48 -9.19 -0.29
C PHE A 157 7.66 -10.68 0.03
N VAL A 158 7.73 -11.05 1.31
CA VAL A 158 7.96 -12.46 1.74
C VAL A 158 6.70 -13.30 1.59
N GLY A 159 5.52 -12.70 1.77
CA GLY A 159 4.22 -13.38 1.71
C GLY A 159 4.02 -14.27 0.49
N PRO A 160 4.22 -13.79 -0.75
CA PRO A 160 4.05 -14.59 -1.96
C PRO A 160 5.00 -15.81 -2.04
N PHE A 161 6.20 -15.73 -1.49
CA PHE A 161 7.12 -16.88 -1.43
C PHE A 161 6.61 -17.93 -0.44
N ILE A 162 6.06 -17.49 0.71
CA ILE A 162 5.42 -18.42 1.65
C ILE A 162 4.21 -19.07 0.96
N ALA A 163 3.40 -18.31 0.23
CA ALA A 163 2.30 -18.87 -0.55
C ALA A 163 2.79 -19.94 -1.54
N ALA A 164 3.83 -19.65 -2.31
CA ALA A 164 4.40 -20.60 -3.25
C ALA A 164 4.89 -21.90 -2.56
N VAL A 165 5.52 -21.80 -1.39
CA VAL A 165 5.94 -22.97 -0.59
C VAL A 165 4.74 -23.76 -0.08
N LEU A 166 3.70 -23.08 0.44
CA LEU A 166 2.49 -23.74 0.92
C LEU A 166 1.76 -24.48 -0.20
N LEU A 167 1.67 -23.84 -1.38
CA LEU A 167 1.09 -24.46 -2.57
C LEU A 167 1.91 -25.68 -3.03
N ALA A 168 3.25 -25.62 -2.98
CA ALA A 168 4.10 -26.75 -3.32
C ALA A 168 3.92 -27.94 -2.36
N ILE A 169 3.62 -27.69 -1.08
CA ILE A 169 3.48 -28.72 -0.05
C ILE A 169 2.06 -29.30 -0.05
N PHE A 170 1.05 -28.45 -0.10
CA PHE A 170 -0.35 -28.84 0.12
C PHE A 170 -1.15 -28.94 -1.19
N GLY A 171 -0.71 -28.29 -2.26
CA GLY A 171 -1.39 -28.29 -3.56
C GLY A 171 -2.76 -27.61 -3.57
N ASP A 172 -3.05 -26.75 -2.56
CA ASP A 172 -4.35 -26.12 -2.34
C ASP A 172 -4.16 -24.66 -1.89
N GLU A 173 -4.87 -23.73 -2.51
CA GLU A 173 -4.86 -22.30 -2.19
C GLU A 173 -5.42 -22.02 -0.79
N HIS A 174 -6.30 -22.87 -0.27
CA HIS A 174 -6.82 -22.76 1.08
C HIS A 174 -5.73 -22.80 2.15
N ALA A 175 -4.59 -23.48 1.89
CA ALA A 175 -3.46 -23.48 2.80
C ALA A 175 -2.91 -22.05 3.05
N THR A 176 -2.91 -21.20 2.02
CA THR A 176 -2.49 -19.79 2.14
C THR A 176 -3.48 -18.97 2.93
N VAL A 177 -4.77 -19.24 2.77
CA VAL A 177 -5.85 -18.59 3.53
C VAL A 177 -5.79 -18.97 5.01
N TRP A 178 -5.52 -20.25 5.33
CA TRP A 178 -5.27 -20.70 6.69
C TRP A 178 -4.02 -20.07 7.29
N PHE A 179 -2.95 -19.91 6.51
CA PHE A 179 -1.76 -19.19 6.94
C PHE A 179 -2.08 -17.74 7.32
N PHE A 180 -2.87 -17.03 6.50
CA PHE A 180 -3.32 -15.68 6.82
C PHE A 180 -4.15 -15.65 8.11
N GLY A 181 -5.09 -16.59 8.28
CA GLY A 181 -5.83 -16.74 9.53
C GLY A 181 -4.92 -16.92 10.74
N THR A 182 -3.88 -17.75 10.63
CA THR A 182 -2.89 -17.96 11.69
C THR A 182 -2.12 -16.68 12.00
N CYS A 183 -1.69 -15.95 10.97
CA CYS A 183 -1.05 -14.64 11.13
C CYS A 183 -1.96 -13.62 11.83
N LEU A 184 -3.27 -13.60 11.50
CA LEU A 184 -4.25 -12.73 12.15
C LEU A 184 -4.46 -13.10 13.62
N VAL A 185 -4.59 -14.40 13.94
CA VAL A 185 -4.69 -14.88 15.34
C VAL A 185 -3.46 -14.43 16.12
N ALA A 186 -2.26 -14.65 15.57
CA ALA A 186 -1.02 -14.20 16.21
C ALA A 186 -0.96 -12.67 16.35
N THR A 187 -1.43 -11.93 15.34
CA THR A 187 -1.54 -10.46 15.37
C THR A 187 -2.45 -10.01 16.51
N VAL A 188 -3.66 -10.57 16.60
CA VAL A 188 -4.61 -10.24 17.67
C VAL A 188 -4.04 -10.62 19.04
N ALA A 189 -3.43 -11.80 19.16
CA ALA A 189 -2.79 -12.24 20.41
C ALA A 189 -1.68 -11.26 20.86
N LEU A 190 -0.80 -10.84 19.94
CA LEU A 190 0.24 -9.87 20.25
C LEU A 190 -0.33 -8.51 20.68
N VAL A 191 -1.39 -8.05 20.01
CA VAL A 191 -2.03 -6.77 20.34
C VAL A 191 -2.76 -6.84 21.68
N VAL A 192 -3.45 -7.96 21.98
CA VAL A 192 -4.25 -8.11 23.21
C VAL A 192 -3.41 -8.48 24.41
N LEU A 193 -2.45 -9.42 24.25
CA LEU A 193 -1.64 -9.96 25.35
C LEU A 193 -0.35 -9.19 25.59
N GLY A 194 0.11 -8.41 24.58
CA GLY A 194 1.34 -7.64 24.68
C GLY A 194 1.23 -6.51 25.71
N PRO A 195 2.40 -6.02 26.20
CA PRO A 195 2.45 -4.93 27.15
C PRO A 195 1.78 -3.69 26.58
N ASP A 196 1.03 -2.96 27.40
CA ASP A 196 0.32 -1.77 26.94
C ASP A 196 1.28 -0.68 26.49
N PRO A 197 1.29 -0.30 25.21
CA PRO A 197 2.18 0.74 24.73
C PRO A 197 1.85 2.12 25.32
N GLU A 198 0.61 2.32 25.79
CA GLU A 198 0.20 3.57 26.43
C GLU A 198 0.91 3.79 27.76
N THR A 199 1.24 2.72 28.49
CA THR A 199 1.97 2.81 29.76
C THR A 199 3.49 2.94 29.56
N GLN A 200 4.03 2.56 28.39
CA GLN A 200 5.47 2.52 28.14
C GLN A 200 6.04 3.80 27.51
N VAL A 201 5.25 4.55 26.76
CA VAL A 201 5.71 5.71 25.96
C VAL A 201 5.25 7.06 26.55
N GLY A 202 4.44 7.05 27.63
CA GLY A 202 3.97 8.27 28.30
C GLY A 202 2.77 8.93 27.62
N ALA A 203 2.31 10.06 28.19
CA ALA A 203 1.16 10.82 27.71
C ALA A 203 1.37 11.32 26.25
N PRO A 204 0.28 11.47 25.46
CA PRO A 204 0.37 11.96 24.08
C PRO A 204 1.09 13.31 24.02
N ALA A 205 2.06 13.44 23.11
CA ALA A 205 2.65 14.75 22.81
C ALA A 205 1.57 15.71 22.29
N PRO A 206 1.65 17.03 22.59
CA PRO A 206 0.75 18.00 22.02
C PRO A 206 0.67 17.85 20.49
N ARG A 207 -0.54 17.89 19.93
CA ARG A 207 -0.82 17.69 18.51
C ARG A 207 -0.23 18.81 17.65
N ASP A 208 1.06 18.80 17.40
CA ASP A 208 1.64 19.54 16.29
C ASP A 208 1.53 18.67 15.04
N ALA A 209 0.69 19.08 14.10
CA ALA A 209 0.42 18.42 12.83
C ALA A 209 1.63 18.55 11.90
N ARG A 210 2.70 17.81 12.14
CA ARG A 210 3.86 17.74 11.23
C ARG A 210 3.99 16.35 10.64
N LEU A 211 3.87 16.32 9.33
CA LEU A 211 4.34 15.37 8.32
C LEU A 211 4.44 13.89 8.75
N SER A 212 3.51 13.08 8.29
CA SER A 212 3.68 11.62 8.27
C SER A 212 4.52 11.22 7.06
N GLU A 213 5.62 10.50 7.29
CA GLU A 213 6.44 9.91 6.22
C GLU A 213 5.72 8.71 5.57
N ASP A 214 6.01 8.49 4.30
CA ASP A 214 5.42 7.41 3.48
C ASP A 214 5.94 6.05 3.91
N THR A 215 5.07 5.25 4.46
CA THR A 215 5.36 3.86 4.78
C THR A 215 5.20 2.93 3.58
N GLY A 216 4.81 3.47 2.42
CA GLY A 216 4.55 2.66 1.21
C GLY A 216 3.30 1.80 1.28
N GLU A 217 2.58 1.86 2.37
CA GLU A 217 1.27 1.25 2.57
C GLU A 217 0.20 2.19 2.02
N VAL A 218 -0.83 1.64 1.38
CA VAL A 218 -2.04 2.39 1.03
C VAL A 218 -2.83 2.62 2.33
N VAL A 219 -2.33 3.49 3.22
CA VAL A 219 -3.10 3.97 4.36
C VAL A 219 -3.93 5.15 3.87
N THR A 220 -5.09 4.83 3.34
CA THR A 220 -6.10 5.78 2.95
C THR A 220 -6.83 6.26 4.22
N GLY A 221 -6.47 7.36 4.78
CA GLY A 221 -7.16 7.93 5.94
C GLY A 221 -6.57 9.26 6.35
N ALA A 222 -7.13 10.36 5.85
CA ALA A 222 -6.92 11.65 6.47
C ALA A 222 -7.54 11.58 7.88
N ILE A 223 -6.72 11.65 8.94
CA ILE A 223 -7.22 11.96 10.28
C ILE A 223 -7.92 13.31 10.15
N PRO A 224 -9.22 13.43 10.43
CA PRO A 224 -9.89 14.73 10.43
C PRO A 224 -9.23 15.58 11.51
N VAL A 225 -8.34 16.48 11.13
CA VAL A 225 -7.83 17.50 12.04
C VAL A 225 -8.98 18.49 12.22
N PRO A 226 -9.50 18.69 13.45
CA PRO A 226 -10.50 19.72 13.69
C PRO A 226 -9.80 21.09 13.58
N GLY A 227 -9.81 21.68 12.41
CA GLY A 227 -9.11 22.94 12.15
C GLY A 227 -9.59 23.64 10.89
N ARG A 228 -10.43 24.58 11.09
CA ARG A 228 -10.69 25.88 10.42
C ARG A 228 -10.91 25.98 8.90
N VAL A 229 -10.42 25.07 8.05
CA VAL A 229 -10.71 25.14 6.60
C VAL A 229 -11.05 23.74 6.10
N GLY A 230 -12.28 23.53 5.61
CA GLY A 230 -12.70 22.23 5.08
C GLY A 230 -11.84 21.78 3.89
N VAL A 231 -11.58 20.48 3.77
CA VAL A 231 -10.76 19.85 2.69
C VAL A 231 -11.20 20.37 1.31
N PHE A 232 -12.49 20.44 1.03
CA PHE A 232 -13.03 20.95 -0.24
C PHE A 232 -12.65 22.41 -0.52
N ARG A 233 -12.64 23.29 0.51
CA ARG A 233 -12.23 24.68 0.35
C ARG A 233 -10.74 24.78 0.05
N THR A 234 -9.93 23.95 0.67
CA THR A 234 -8.48 23.85 0.40
C THR A 234 -8.22 23.30 -0.99
N MET A 235 -8.93 22.25 -1.42
CA MET A 235 -8.86 21.73 -2.78
C MET A 235 -9.17 22.83 -3.82
N TRP A 236 -10.20 23.61 -3.58
CA TRP A 236 -10.55 24.70 -4.49
C TRP A 236 -9.49 25.82 -4.52
N ARG A 237 -8.94 26.18 -3.36
CA ARG A 237 -7.89 27.20 -3.23
C ARG A 237 -6.62 26.78 -3.96
N HIS A 238 -6.23 25.52 -3.86
CA HIS A 238 -5.00 24.96 -4.44
C HIS A 238 -5.23 24.14 -5.72
N ARG A 239 -6.40 24.34 -6.37
CA ARG A 239 -6.77 23.59 -7.59
C ARG A 239 -5.71 23.64 -8.70
N GLY A 240 -4.93 24.70 -8.81
CA GLY A 240 -3.88 24.85 -9.82
C GLY A 240 -2.74 23.83 -9.66
N VAL A 241 -2.34 23.51 -8.44
CA VAL A 241 -1.33 22.48 -8.14
C VAL A 241 -1.95 21.10 -8.18
N LEU A 242 -3.11 20.93 -7.55
CA LEU A 242 -3.79 19.63 -7.44
C LEU A 242 -4.25 19.09 -8.81
N SER A 243 -4.80 19.92 -9.69
CA SER A 243 -5.23 19.50 -11.04
C SER A 243 -4.08 19.21 -12.01
N ARG A 244 -2.86 19.57 -11.66
CA ARG A 244 -1.68 19.39 -12.52
C ARG A 244 -0.74 18.37 -11.92
N LEU A 245 0.01 18.76 -10.88
CA LEU A 245 0.95 17.86 -10.22
C LEU A 245 0.23 16.78 -9.40
N GLY A 246 -0.90 17.11 -8.75
CA GLY A 246 -1.72 16.16 -8.01
C GLY A 246 -2.31 15.07 -8.89
N LEU A 247 -2.79 15.38 -10.11
CA LEU A 247 -3.25 14.36 -11.06
C LEU A 247 -2.08 13.50 -11.59
N ALA A 248 -0.88 14.07 -11.78
CA ALA A 248 0.29 13.26 -12.10
C ALA A 248 0.64 12.29 -10.94
N ALA A 249 0.55 12.75 -9.71
CA ALA A 249 0.73 11.90 -8.53
C ALA A 249 -0.38 10.81 -8.42
N ALA A 250 -1.63 11.17 -8.71
CA ALA A 250 -2.74 10.22 -8.75
C ALA A 250 -2.56 9.16 -9.84
N SER A 251 -2.01 9.51 -11.02
CA SER A 251 -1.70 8.54 -12.07
C SER A 251 -0.60 7.56 -11.64
N LEU A 252 0.41 7.99 -10.89
CA LEU A 252 1.41 7.11 -10.32
C LEU A 252 0.77 6.12 -9.32
N SER A 253 -0.07 6.62 -8.43
CA SER A 253 -0.82 5.77 -7.49
C SER A 253 -1.71 4.77 -8.22
N ALA A 254 -2.39 5.20 -9.29
CA ALA A 254 -3.22 4.35 -10.14
C ALA A 254 -2.42 3.21 -10.77
N VAL A 255 -1.28 3.52 -11.39
CA VAL A 255 -0.42 2.52 -12.06
C VAL A 255 0.16 1.52 -11.06
N ARG A 256 0.55 1.97 -9.87
CA ARG A 256 1.01 1.12 -8.78
C ARG A 256 -0.08 0.16 -8.28
N SER A 257 -1.29 0.67 -8.10
CA SER A 257 -2.44 -0.14 -7.68
C SER A 257 -2.88 -1.13 -8.78
N ALA A 258 -2.88 -0.70 -10.05
CA ALA A 258 -3.16 -1.58 -11.18
C ALA A 258 -2.21 -2.79 -11.22
N ARG A 259 -0.93 -2.62 -10.90
CA ARG A 259 0.05 -3.72 -10.87
C ARG A 259 -0.37 -4.84 -9.94
N GLN A 260 -0.92 -4.52 -8.77
CA GLN A 260 -1.33 -5.51 -7.79
C GLN A 260 -2.49 -6.39 -8.28
N VAL A 261 -3.33 -5.86 -9.17
CA VAL A 261 -4.47 -6.58 -9.75
C VAL A 261 -4.11 -7.22 -11.08
N VAL A 262 -3.43 -6.48 -11.97
CA VAL A 262 -3.11 -6.96 -13.33
C VAL A 262 -2.15 -8.14 -13.30
N LEU A 263 -1.09 -8.13 -12.47
CA LEU A 263 -0.12 -9.23 -12.48
C LEU A 263 -0.75 -10.58 -12.14
N PRO A 264 -1.50 -10.76 -11.03
CA PRO A 264 -2.14 -12.04 -10.76
C PRO A 264 -3.17 -12.43 -11.83
N LEU A 265 -4.00 -11.48 -12.28
CA LEU A 265 -5.00 -11.72 -13.33
C LEU A 265 -4.36 -12.15 -14.65
N TRP A 266 -3.24 -11.53 -15.02
CA TRP A 266 -2.50 -11.91 -16.23
C TRP A 266 -2.00 -13.35 -16.15
N GLY A 267 -1.42 -13.72 -15.00
CA GLY A 267 -0.98 -15.09 -14.76
C GLY A 267 -2.13 -16.10 -14.93
N VAL A 268 -3.30 -15.83 -14.34
CA VAL A 268 -4.51 -16.65 -14.50
C VAL A 268 -4.94 -16.71 -15.97
N SER A 269 -4.98 -15.57 -16.67
CA SER A 269 -5.47 -15.49 -18.06
C SER A 269 -4.61 -16.26 -19.07
N ILE A 270 -3.30 -16.42 -18.80
CA ILE A 270 -2.39 -17.23 -19.62
C ILE A 270 -2.25 -18.66 -19.12
N GLY A 271 -3.08 -19.08 -18.14
CA GLY A 271 -3.18 -20.46 -17.66
C GLY A 271 -2.03 -20.90 -16.74
N LEU A 272 -1.35 -19.97 -16.05
CA LEU A 272 -0.34 -20.33 -15.05
C LEU A 272 -0.99 -20.85 -13.76
N ASP A 273 -0.32 -21.79 -13.13
CA ASP A 273 -0.68 -22.28 -11.81
C ASP A 273 -0.42 -21.25 -10.72
N ALA A 274 -1.14 -21.38 -9.60
CA ALA A 274 -1.08 -20.48 -8.46
C ALA A 274 0.33 -20.30 -7.89
N GLN A 275 1.13 -21.38 -7.86
CA GLN A 275 2.50 -21.34 -7.36
C GLN A 275 3.39 -20.46 -8.23
N THR A 276 3.32 -20.62 -9.54
CA THR A 276 4.08 -19.80 -10.51
C THR A 276 3.69 -18.34 -10.42
N ILE A 277 2.38 -18.05 -10.30
CA ILE A 277 1.88 -16.67 -10.11
C ILE A 277 2.47 -16.07 -8.83
N ALA A 278 2.40 -16.80 -7.70
CA ALA A 278 2.93 -16.34 -6.43
C ALA A 278 4.45 -16.07 -6.50
N LEU A 279 5.22 -16.93 -7.16
CA LEU A 279 6.66 -16.76 -7.34
C LEU A 279 6.99 -15.52 -8.18
N VAL A 280 6.32 -15.32 -9.32
CA VAL A 280 6.56 -14.15 -10.19
C VAL A 280 6.20 -12.85 -9.47
N VAL A 281 5.06 -12.81 -8.78
CA VAL A 281 4.67 -11.65 -7.97
C VAL A 281 5.64 -11.42 -6.81
N GLY A 282 6.08 -12.49 -6.16
CA GLY A 282 7.09 -12.44 -5.09
C GLY A 282 8.43 -11.88 -5.58
N VAL A 283 8.96 -12.36 -6.70
CA VAL A 283 10.20 -11.84 -7.31
C VAL A 283 10.05 -10.36 -7.69
N SER A 284 8.92 -9.98 -8.29
CA SER A 284 8.62 -8.58 -8.58
C SER A 284 8.58 -7.71 -7.32
N GLY A 285 8.03 -8.25 -6.21
CA GLY A 285 8.03 -7.62 -4.90
C GLY A 285 9.42 -7.54 -4.25
N ALA A 286 10.27 -8.55 -4.45
CA ALA A 286 11.66 -8.55 -3.99
C ALA A 286 12.48 -7.44 -4.65
N ILE A 287 12.31 -7.26 -5.96
CA ILE A 287 12.96 -6.18 -6.73
C ILE A 287 12.49 -4.81 -6.21
N ASP A 288 11.17 -4.65 -6.01
CA ASP A 288 10.59 -3.44 -5.43
C ASP A 288 11.20 -3.12 -4.06
N PHE A 289 11.24 -4.11 -3.16
CA PHE A 289 11.80 -3.95 -1.82
C PHE A 289 13.29 -3.61 -1.85
N ALA A 290 14.08 -4.24 -2.70
CA ALA A 290 15.51 -3.98 -2.83
C ALA A 290 15.81 -2.54 -3.30
N LEU A 291 14.94 -1.99 -4.17
CA LEU A 291 15.10 -0.64 -4.71
C LEU A 291 14.50 0.46 -3.83
N PHE A 292 13.73 0.11 -2.80
CA PHE A 292 13.09 1.06 -1.90
C PHE A 292 14.07 2.07 -1.31
N TYR A 293 15.18 1.58 -0.77
CA TYR A 293 16.20 2.45 -0.16
C TYR A 293 16.94 3.30 -1.20
N ALA A 294 17.22 2.73 -2.37
CA ALA A 294 17.87 3.43 -3.46
C ALA A 294 17.02 4.60 -4.00
N SER A 295 15.70 4.46 -4.02
CA SER A 295 14.76 5.51 -4.44
C SER A 295 14.93 6.79 -3.63
N GLY A 296 15.02 6.68 -2.29
CA GLY A 296 15.27 7.82 -1.41
C GLY A 296 16.58 8.53 -1.75
N GLN A 297 17.68 7.79 -1.90
CA GLN A 297 18.98 8.34 -2.26
C GLN A 297 18.98 9.04 -3.63
N VAL A 298 18.28 8.49 -4.61
CA VAL A 298 18.12 9.10 -5.94
C VAL A 298 17.37 10.43 -5.83
N MET A 299 16.27 10.46 -5.06
CA MET A 299 15.50 11.70 -4.85
C MET A 299 16.31 12.80 -4.17
N ASP A 300 17.15 12.44 -3.20
CA ASP A 300 17.96 13.41 -2.45
C ASP A 300 19.13 13.92 -3.27
N ARG A 301 19.76 13.06 -4.08
CA ARG A 301 20.96 13.42 -4.86
C ARG A 301 20.64 14.07 -6.20
N PHE A 302 19.63 13.59 -6.92
CA PHE A 302 19.32 13.99 -8.29
C PHE A 302 18.00 14.76 -8.41
N GLY A 303 17.21 14.78 -7.34
CA GLY A 303 15.90 15.44 -7.31
C GLY A 303 14.73 14.52 -7.65
N ARG A 304 13.53 15.00 -7.36
CA ARG A 304 12.27 14.24 -7.40
C ARG A 304 11.94 13.69 -8.79
N LEU A 305 12.26 14.44 -9.83
CA LEU A 305 11.98 14.02 -11.22
C LEU A 305 12.75 12.76 -11.63
N TRP A 306 13.99 12.60 -11.13
CA TRP A 306 14.83 11.44 -11.45
C TRP A 306 14.35 10.13 -10.81
N ALA A 307 13.50 10.18 -9.80
CA ALA A 307 12.80 9.01 -9.29
C ALA A 307 11.45 8.80 -10.00
N ALA A 308 10.65 9.87 -10.16
CA ALA A 308 9.30 9.77 -10.72
C ALA A 308 9.30 9.39 -12.20
N LEU A 309 10.17 10.03 -13.02
CA LEU A 309 10.15 9.84 -14.47
C LEU A 309 10.56 8.43 -14.90
N PRO A 310 11.73 7.88 -14.48
CA PRO A 310 12.09 6.51 -14.83
C PRO A 310 11.06 5.49 -14.35
N ALA A 311 10.51 5.67 -13.14
CA ALA A 311 9.49 4.79 -12.60
C ALA A 311 8.25 4.75 -13.49
N MET A 312 7.72 5.91 -13.88
CA MET A 312 6.52 6.00 -14.71
C MET A 312 6.75 5.51 -16.14
N VAL A 313 7.93 5.77 -16.71
CA VAL A 313 8.30 5.26 -18.04
C VAL A 313 8.42 3.74 -18.01
N LEU A 314 9.14 3.17 -17.03
CA LEU A 314 9.28 1.72 -16.89
C LEU A 314 7.95 1.02 -16.66
N MET A 315 7.12 1.54 -15.76
CA MET A 315 5.79 0.96 -15.51
C MET A 315 4.86 1.15 -16.72
N GLY A 316 4.81 2.34 -17.30
CA GLY A 316 3.96 2.61 -18.46
C GLY A 316 4.34 1.78 -19.69
N ALA A 317 5.63 1.76 -20.05
CA ALA A 317 6.14 0.93 -21.14
C ALA A 317 6.02 -0.57 -20.82
N GLY A 318 6.27 -0.96 -19.57
CA GLY A 318 6.12 -2.35 -19.13
C GLY A 318 4.70 -2.87 -19.27
N PHE A 319 3.68 -2.08 -18.88
CA PHE A 319 2.28 -2.44 -19.09
C PHE A 319 1.89 -2.47 -20.56
N LEU A 320 2.35 -1.51 -21.37
CA LEU A 320 2.11 -1.53 -22.83
C LEU A 320 2.75 -2.75 -23.50
N ALA A 321 3.99 -3.08 -23.13
CA ALA A 321 4.65 -4.24 -23.66
C ALA A 321 3.95 -5.54 -23.19
N LEU A 322 3.58 -5.64 -21.91
CA LEU A 322 2.82 -6.78 -21.40
C LEU A 322 1.51 -6.97 -22.18
N SER A 323 0.78 -5.90 -22.50
CA SER A 323 -0.52 -5.97 -23.15
C SER A 323 -0.53 -6.67 -24.51
N VAL A 324 0.61 -6.76 -25.18
CA VAL A 324 0.75 -7.41 -26.50
C VAL A 324 1.39 -8.80 -26.44
N THR A 325 1.63 -9.34 -25.22
CA THR A 325 2.32 -10.62 -25.05
C THR A 325 1.40 -11.79 -24.70
N HIS A 326 0.08 -11.56 -24.62
CA HIS A 326 -0.88 -12.58 -24.17
C HIS A 326 -0.87 -13.84 -25.05
N ASP A 327 -0.87 -13.64 -26.36
CA ASP A 327 -1.00 -14.73 -27.34
C ASP A 327 0.35 -15.09 -27.99
N LEU A 328 1.47 -14.65 -27.41
CA LEU A 328 2.79 -14.98 -27.91
C LEU A 328 3.28 -16.32 -27.37
N ASP A 329 4.13 -16.99 -28.19
CA ASP A 329 4.90 -18.11 -27.71
C ASP A 329 5.72 -17.69 -26.49
N ALA A 330 5.80 -18.55 -25.45
CA ALA A 330 6.46 -18.25 -24.21
C ALA A 330 5.84 -17.08 -23.40
N ALA A 331 4.50 -16.91 -23.42
CA ALA A 331 3.78 -15.88 -22.65
C ALA A 331 4.18 -15.82 -21.17
N ALA A 332 4.47 -16.97 -20.54
CA ALA A 332 4.96 -17.06 -19.16
C ALA A 332 6.32 -16.36 -18.95
N MET A 333 7.24 -16.48 -19.91
CA MET A 333 8.54 -15.80 -19.85
C MET A 333 8.38 -14.28 -19.97
N TRP A 334 7.55 -13.83 -20.91
CA TRP A 334 7.25 -12.41 -21.08
C TRP A 334 6.56 -11.83 -19.85
N PHE A 335 5.62 -12.57 -19.26
CA PHE A 335 4.98 -12.21 -18.01
C PHE A 335 5.99 -12.01 -16.88
N ALA A 336 6.90 -12.97 -16.66
CA ALA A 336 7.92 -12.87 -15.63
C ALA A 336 8.87 -11.68 -15.87
N LEU A 337 9.29 -11.45 -17.13
CA LEU A 337 10.13 -10.31 -17.51
C LEU A 337 9.46 -8.97 -17.19
N PHE A 338 8.21 -8.79 -17.66
CA PHE A 338 7.51 -7.51 -17.44
C PHE A 338 7.07 -7.33 -16.00
N ALA A 339 6.77 -8.39 -15.25
CA ALA A 339 6.56 -8.32 -13.81
C ALA A 339 7.82 -7.80 -13.08
N ALA A 340 9.01 -8.23 -13.50
CA ALA A 340 10.28 -7.71 -12.96
C ALA A 340 10.49 -6.23 -13.33
N VAL A 341 10.25 -5.83 -14.59
CA VAL A 341 10.32 -4.43 -15.04
C VAL A 341 9.36 -3.54 -14.24
N LEU A 342 8.13 -3.99 -14.02
CA LEU A 342 7.14 -3.30 -13.21
C LEU A 342 7.58 -3.21 -11.73
N GLY A 343 8.27 -4.25 -11.22
CA GLY A 343 8.91 -4.25 -9.90
C GLY A 343 9.99 -3.17 -9.77
N VAL A 344 10.87 -3.04 -10.77
CA VAL A 344 11.87 -1.97 -10.83
C VAL A 344 11.22 -0.58 -10.81
N GLY A 345 10.24 -0.36 -11.68
CA GLY A 345 9.52 0.92 -11.74
C GLY A 345 8.83 1.27 -10.43
N ASN A 346 8.18 0.29 -9.79
CA ASN A 346 7.51 0.49 -8.51
C ASN A 346 8.51 0.83 -7.39
N GLY A 347 9.62 0.11 -7.30
CA GLY A 347 10.67 0.36 -6.31
C GLY A 347 11.29 1.75 -6.43
N LEU A 348 11.59 2.20 -7.65
CA LEU A 348 12.10 3.53 -7.92
C LEU A 348 11.13 4.66 -7.55
N SER A 349 9.83 4.38 -7.51
CA SER A 349 8.79 5.36 -7.15
C SER A 349 8.50 5.44 -5.65
N SER A 350 9.23 4.71 -4.82
CA SER A 350 8.97 4.63 -3.39
C SER A 350 9.20 5.98 -2.71
N GLY A 351 8.24 6.40 -1.86
CA GLY A 351 8.32 7.66 -1.12
C GLY A 351 7.99 8.93 -1.91
N ILE A 352 7.96 8.88 -3.25
CA ILE A 352 7.83 10.08 -4.10
C ILE A 352 6.52 10.83 -3.90
N LEU A 353 5.40 10.14 -3.67
CA LEU A 353 4.08 10.76 -3.52
C LEU A 353 4.00 11.68 -2.31
N LEU A 354 4.57 11.27 -1.17
CA LEU A 354 4.60 12.10 0.03
C LEU A 354 5.62 13.21 -0.07
N THR A 355 6.81 12.90 -0.60
CA THR A 355 7.85 13.91 -0.77
C THR A 355 7.36 15.04 -1.67
N LEU A 356 6.71 14.72 -2.81
CA LEU A 356 6.12 15.75 -3.67
C LEU A 356 5.01 16.52 -2.96
N GLY A 357 4.15 15.85 -2.20
CA GLY A 357 3.11 16.51 -1.42
C GLY A 357 3.70 17.49 -0.39
N ALA A 358 4.75 17.07 0.31
CA ALA A 358 5.44 17.91 1.29
C ALA A 358 6.15 19.09 0.65
N ASP A 359 6.83 18.89 -0.50
CA ASP A 359 7.57 19.92 -1.22
C ASP A 359 6.67 21.05 -1.75
N VAL A 360 5.41 20.77 -2.05
CA VAL A 360 4.45 21.76 -2.58
C VAL A 360 3.42 22.25 -1.56
N ALA A 361 3.45 21.71 -0.34
CA ALA A 361 2.53 22.13 0.73
C ALA A 361 2.84 23.56 1.18
N PRO A 362 1.80 24.39 1.47
CA PRO A 362 1.98 25.71 2.06
C PRO A 362 2.68 25.63 3.43
N GLN A 363 3.64 26.51 3.68
CA GLN A 363 4.41 26.51 4.94
C GLN A 363 3.57 26.90 6.16
N ASP A 364 2.56 27.80 5.97
CA ASP A 364 1.76 28.34 7.06
C ASP A 364 0.78 27.31 7.64
N ASP A 365 0.15 26.47 6.80
CA ASP A 365 -0.80 25.43 7.21
C ASP A 365 -0.78 24.26 6.22
N PRO A 366 0.19 23.33 6.35
CA PRO A 366 0.36 22.22 5.41
C PRO A 366 -0.71 21.12 5.53
N ALA A 367 -1.31 20.94 6.70
CA ALA A 367 -2.16 19.78 6.99
C ALA A 367 -3.40 19.66 6.08
N PRO A 368 -4.20 20.72 5.82
CA PRO A 368 -5.36 20.62 4.93
C PRO A 368 -4.98 20.38 3.48
N PHE A 369 -3.81 20.89 3.05
CA PHE A 369 -3.28 20.65 1.70
C PHE A 369 -2.83 19.19 1.55
N LEU A 370 -2.07 18.67 2.49
CA LEU A 370 -1.61 17.27 2.49
C LEU A 370 -2.78 16.28 2.55
N GLY A 371 -3.83 16.60 3.32
CA GLY A 371 -5.07 15.85 3.30
C GLY A 371 -5.73 15.81 1.91
N SER A 372 -5.80 16.98 1.23
CA SER A 372 -6.34 17.08 -0.13
C SER A 372 -5.47 16.34 -1.16
N TRP A 373 -4.15 16.46 -1.05
CA TRP A 373 -3.18 15.75 -1.87
C TRP A 373 -3.34 14.24 -1.74
N ARG A 374 -3.40 13.75 -0.51
CA ARG A 374 -3.57 12.34 -0.20
C ARG A 374 -4.90 11.79 -0.72
N THR A 375 -6.01 12.50 -0.48
CA THR A 375 -7.32 12.12 -1.03
C THR A 375 -7.27 11.93 -2.55
N LEU A 376 -6.57 12.81 -3.26
CA LEU A 376 -6.44 12.71 -4.71
C LEU A 376 -5.58 11.53 -5.17
N THR A 377 -4.45 11.30 -4.50
CA THR A 377 -3.57 10.15 -4.80
C THR A 377 -4.25 8.83 -4.48
N ASP A 378 -4.93 8.75 -3.35
CA ASP A 378 -5.67 7.55 -2.91
C ASP A 378 -6.86 7.25 -3.84
N ALA A 379 -7.57 8.29 -4.29
CA ALA A 379 -8.62 8.12 -5.29
C ALA A 379 -8.08 7.54 -6.61
N GLY A 380 -6.87 7.98 -7.05
CA GLY A 380 -6.21 7.38 -8.20
C GLY A 380 -5.93 5.89 -8.02
N GLY A 381 -5.40 5.51 -6.84
CA GLY A 381 -5.15 4.11 -6.48
C GLY A 381 -6.43 3.28 -6.42
N ALA A 382 -7.47 3.79 -5.78
CA ALA A 382 -8.74 3.07 -5.58
C ALA A 382 -9.55 2.90 -6.88
N LEU A 383 -9.52 3.89 -7.77
CA LEU A 383 -10.23 3.82 -9.05
C LEU A 383 -9.57 2.88 -10.07
N SER A 384 -8.27 2.64 -9.94
CA SER A 384 -7.52 1.88 -10.93
C SER A 384 -7.95 0.41 -11.06
N PRO A 385 -8.13 -0.37 -9.98
CA PRO A 385 -8.64 -1.74 -10.08
C PRO A 385 -10.05 -1.81 -10.68
N LEU A 386 -10.91 -0.85 -10.36
CA LEU A 386 -12.26 -0.76 -10.94
C LEU A 386 -12.21 -0.44 -12.44
N LEU A 387 -11.30 0.45 -12.84
CA LEU A 387 -11.05 0.75 -14.26
C LEU A 387 -10.56 -0.49 -15.01
N VAL A 388 -9.61 -1.23 -14.43
CA VAL A 388 -9.10 -2.48 -15.01
C VAL A 388 -10.24 -3.49 -15.17
N SER A 389 -11.06 -3.70 -14.14
CA SER A 389 -12.23 -4.60 -14.21
C SER A 389 -13.22 -4.18 -15.28
N ALA A 390 -13.60 -2.90 -15.34
CA ALA A 390 -14.56 -2.38 -16.30
C ALA A 390 -14.07 -2.51 -17.76
N ILE A 391 -12.79 -2.21 -18.02
CA ILE A 391 -12.24 -2.34 -19.38
C ILE A 391 -12.04 -3.82 -19.74
N ALA A 392 -11.63 -4.67 -18.80
CA ALA A 392 -11.52 -6.09 -19.03
C ALA A 392 -12.88 -6.72 -19.37
N ALA A 393 -13.96 -6.28 -18.72
CA ALA A 393 -15.33 -6.72 -19.01
C ALA A 393 -15.84 -6.21 -20.36
N ALA A 394 -15.53 -4.97 -20.72
CA ALA A 394 -16.02 -4.36 -21.95
C ALA A 394 -15.24 -4.77 -23.20
N LEU A 395 -13.94 -5.04 -23.06
CA LEU A 395 -13.02 -5.29 -24.17
C LEU A 395 -12.16 -6.55 -23.90
N SER A 396 -11.08 -6.40 -23.14
CA SER A 396 -10.17 -7.49 -22.76
C SER A 396 -9.20 -7.05 -21.66
N LEU A 397 -8.54 -8.03 -21.00
CA LEU A 397 -7.48 -7.75 -20.05
C LEU A 397 -6.27 -7.05 -20.72
N SER A 398 -5.95 -7.44 -21.96
CA SER A 398 -4.90 -6.79 -22.76
C SER A 398 -5.20 -5.30 -22.99
N ALA A 399 -6.46 -4.97 -23.35
CA ALA A 399 -6.89 -3.58 -23.49
C ALA A 399 -6.82 -2.81 -22.17
N ALA A 400 -7.25 -3.40 -21.06
CA ALA A 400 -7.16 -2.80 -19.74
C ALA A 400 -5.69 -2.51 -19.35
N THR A 401 -4.81 -3.48 -19.60
CA THR A 401 -3.38 -3.37 -19.35
C THR A 401 -2.74 -2.28 -20.21
N ALA A 402 -3.11 -2.18 -21.49
CA ALA A 402 -2.65 -1.11 -22.38
C ALA A 402 -3.08 0.28 -21.89
N VAL A 403 -4.34 0.43 -21.45
CA VAL A 403 -4.83 1.71 -20.89
C VAL A 403 -4.05 2.12 -19.65
N VAL A 404 -3.74 1.18 -18.74
CA VAL A 404 -2.88 1.46 -17.58
C VAL A 404 -1.49 1.92 -18.04
N GLY A 405 -0.92 1.30 -19.07
CA GLY A 405 0.34 1.70 -19.68
C GLY A 405 0.31 3.13 -20.23
N VAL A 406 -0.77 3.49 -20.94
CA VAL A 406 -0.99 4.86 -21.45
C VAL A 406 -1.09 5.86 -20.30
N ILE A 407 -1.84 5.54 -19.23
CA ILE A 407 -1.92 6.39 -18.03
C ILE A 407 -0.52 6.59 -17.44
N GLY A 408 0.31 5.54 -17.39
CA GLY A 408 1.69 5.62 -16.93
C GLY A 408 2.53 6.58 -17.76
N LEU A 409 2.52 6.46 -19.09
CA LEU A 409 3.28 7.36 -19.96
C LEU A 409 2.74 8.79 -19.96
N ALA A 410 1.42 8.97 -19.91
CA ALA A 410 0.82 10.30 -19.76
C ALA A 410 1.22 10.96 -18.44
N GLY A 411 1.27 10.17 -17.35
CA GLY A 411 1.78 10.61 -16.05
C GLY A 411 3.27 10.98 -16.10
N ALA A 412 4.10 10.23 -16.83
CA ALA A 412 5.51 10.57 -17.04
C ALA A 412 5.66 11.95 -17.71
N VAL A 413 4.89 12.21 -18.78
CA VAL A 413 4.85 13.53 -19.46
C VAL A 413 4.37 14.61 -18.51
N ALA A 414 3.37 14.34 -17.67
CA ALA A 414 2.87 15.28 -16.67
C ALA A 414 3.93 15.60 -15.62
N PHE A 415 4.71 14.62 -15.13
CA PHE A 415 5.81 14.86 -14.21
C PHE A 415 6.92 15.73 -14.83
N VAL A 416 7.34 15.44 -16.06
CA VAL A 416 8.31 16.29 -16.79
C VAL A 416 7.82 17.73 -16.92
N ARG A 417 6.51 17.90 -17.16
CA ARG A 417 5.90 19.22 -17.37
C ARG A 417 5.73 20.02 -16.09
N TRP A 418 5.38 19.36 -14.98
CA TRP A 418 4.88 20.05 -13.79
C TRP A 418 5.85 20.01 -12.60
N VAL A 419 6.66 18.96 -12.40
CA VAL A 419 7.64 18.92 -11.31
C VAL A 419 8.59 20.13 -11.36
N PRO A 420 9.22 20.50 -12.48
CA PRO A 420 10.13 21.63 -12.51
C PRO A 420 9.48 23.00 -12.23
N ARG A 421 8.14 23.06 -12.31
CA ARG A 421 7.38 24.31 -12.09
C ARG A 421 6.91 24.51 -10.67
N PHE A 422 6.64 23.41 -9.96
CA PHE A 422 6.03 23.46 -8.64
C PHE A 422 6.98 23.03 -7.53
N VAL A 423 7.96 22.18 -7.83
CA VAL A 423 8.93 21.69 -6.84
C VAL A 423 10.20 22.51 -6.90
N PRO A 424 10.65 23.08 -5.76
CA PRO A 424 11.93 23.81 -5.69
C PRO A 424 13.07 22.88 -6.12
N ARG A 425 14.03 23.41 -6.86
CA ARG A 425 15.25 22.66 -7.19
C ARG A 425 16.04 22.44 -5.90
N ALA A 426 16.45 21.22 -5.63
CA ALA A 426 17.46 20.95 -4.60
C ALA A 426 18.71 21.77 -4.96
N ARG A 427 19.17 22.62 -4.02
CA ARG A 427 20.42 23.38 -4.16
C ARG A 427 21.59 22.48 -3.82
#